data_0899ec37a0a74e9037552763b3141237
#
_entry.id   0899ec37a0a74e9037552763b3141237
#
_cell.length_a   1.000
_cell.length_b   1.000
_cell.length_c   1.000
_cell.angle_alpha   90.00
_cell.angle_beta   90.00
_cell.angle_gamma   90.00
#
_symmetry.space_group_name_H-M   'P 1'
#
loop_
_entity.id
_entity.type
_entity.pdbx_description
1 polymer ?
#
loop_
_entity_poly.entity_id
_entity_poly.type
_entity_poly.pdbx_seq_one_letter_code
_entity_poly.pdbx_strand_id
1 'polypeptide(L)'
;TYVGAMPGRIANGIKSAGVKNPLLLLDEIDKVSTDYKGDTFSALLEVLDSEQNNRFRDHYLEVPVDLSEVTFVTTANSLQTIPRPLLDRMEVIEVSSYTENEKLHIATEHLIPKQLERHGLTKEQLTISKGVIWKIAQNYTKEAGVRQMEREIGNICRKAAREIYEHDKKRVQVTERNIEKYLGKEKYTYQMANAEDEVGIVRGLAWTSVGGDTLQIEVNVMPGKGEIILTGQLGDVMKESAQAGISYIRSISSKYKVAEDFFEKHDIHIHIPEGAVPKDGPSAGITMATAMLSAITDKK
;
A
#
# COMPACT_ATOMS: atom_id res chain seq x y z
N THR A 1 15.23 27.35 15.45
CA THR A 1 14.41 28.55 15.67
C THR A 1 13.64 28.35 16.95
N TYR A 2 13.58 29.36 17.83
CA TYR A 2 12.78 29.30 19.04
C TYR A 2 11.29 29.39 18.69
N VAL A 3 10.42 28.70 19.43
CA VAL A 3 8.97 28.83 19.29
C VAL A 3 8.58 30.29 19.49
N GLY A 4 7.73 30.84 18.64
CA GLY A 4 7.35 32.25 18.68
C GLY A 4 8.35 33.25 18.06
N ALA A 5 9.44 32.79 17.44
CA ALA A 5 10.39 33.69 16.78
C ALA A 5 9.94 34.15 15.38
N MET A 6 8.94 33.50 14.79
CA MET A 6 8.38 33.82 13.46
C MET A 6 6.90 33.43 13.43
N PRO A 7 6.08 34.09 12.59
CA PRO A 7 4.70 33.73 12.39
C PRO A 7 4.57 32.26 11.96
N GLY A 8 3.60 31.57 12.53
CA GLY A 8 3.28 30.17 12.21
C GLY A 8 2.76 30.02 10.79
N ARG A 9 2.69 28.77 10.31
CA ARG A 9 2.24 28.46 8.94
C ARG A 9 0.80 28.88 8.68
N ILE A 10 -0.09 28.76 9.66
CA ILE A 10 -1.50 29.18 9.54
C ILE A 10 -1.58 30.70 9.31
N ALA A 11 -0.93 31.49 10.17
CA ALA A 11 -0.89 32.94 10.04
C ALA A 11 -0.30 33.38 8.69
N ASN A 12 0.79 32.78 8.28
CA ASN A 12 1.41 33.04 6.97
C ASN A 12 0.50 32.62 5.80
N GLY A 13 -0.21 31.51 5.92
CA GLY A 13 -1.17 31.03 4.91
C GLY A 13 -2.28 32.04 4.67
N ILE A 14 -2.90 32.54 5.73
CA ILE A 14 -3.96 33.56 5.66
C ILE A 14 -3.40 34.87 5.06
N LYS A 15 -2.24 35.31 5.51
CA LYS A 15 -1.58 36.48 4.97
C LYS A 15 -1.33 36.36 3.47
N SER A 16 -0.87 35.19 3.03
CA SER A 16 -0.58 34.93 1.61
C SER A 16 -1.86 34.84 0.77
N ALA A 17 -2.94 34.31 1.32
CA ALA A 17 -4.24 34.24 0.65
C ALA A 17 -4.90 35.63 0.47
N GLY A 18 -4.64 36.57 1.39
CA GLY A 18 -5.13 37.94 1.31
C GLY A 18 -6.63 38.09 1.53
N VAL A 19 -7.32 37.02 1.99
CA VAL A 19 -8.76 37.00 2.26
C VAL A 19 -9.03 36.36 3.62
N LYS A 20 -10.21 36.62 4.21
CA LYS A 20 -10.60 36.06 5.51
C LYS A 20 -11.09 34.61 5.44
N ASN A 21 -11.58 34.19 4.29
CA ASN A 21 -12.20 32.91 4.04
C ASN A 21 -11.42 32.03 3.01
N PRO A 22 -10.11 31.84 3.18
CA PRO A 22 -9.34 31.02 2.27
C PRO A 22 -9.67 29.54 2.47
N LEU A 23 -9.35 28.72 1.45
CA LEU A 23 -9.16 27.29 1.60
C LEU A 23 -7.69 27.05 1.93
N LEU A 24 -7.40 26.41 3.06
CA LEU A 24 -6.06 26.02 3.49
C LEU A 24 -5.90 24.51 3.42
N LEU A 25 -4.96 24.07 2.58
CA LEU A 25 -4.58 22.67 2.47
C LEU A 25 -3.42 22.35 3.43
N LEU A 26 -3.65 21.39 4.33
CA LEU A 26 -2.65 20.82 5.22
C LEU A 26 -2.29 19.42 4.73
N ASP A 27 -1.21 19.32 4.00
CA ASP A 27 -0.81 18.08 3.34
C ASP A 27 -0.02 17.16 4.29
N GLU A 28 -0.30 15.84 4.23
CA GLU A 28 0.39 14.78 4.99
C GLU A 28 0.42 14.99 6.52
N ILE A 29 -0.75 15.26 7.14
CA ILE A 29 -0.82 15.49 8.60
C ILE A 29 -0.46 14.25 9.43
N ASP A 30 -0.52 13.06 8.85
CA ASP A 30 -0.09 11.80 9.46
C ASP A 30 1.42 11.71 9.70
N LYS A 31 2.21 12.58 9.05
CA LYS A 31 3.67 12.65 9.18
C LYS A 31 4.15 13.71 10.15
N VAL A 32 3.24 14.38 10.82
CA VAL A 32 3.59 15.35 11.85
C VAL A 32 4.21 14.62 13.04
N SER A 33 5.47 14.95 13.33
CA SER A 33 6.18 14.37 14.47
C SER A 33 5.79 15.05 15.77
N THR A 34 5.70 14.27 16.84
CA THR A 34 5.54 14.71 18.23
C THR A 34 6.90 15.02 18.88
N ASP A 35 7.80 15.69 18.14
CA ASP A 35 9.13 15.97 18.61
C ASP A 35 9.14 17.05 19.72
N TYR A 36 10.21 17.02 20.53
CA TYR A 36 10.52 17.85 21.71
C TYR A 36 10.30 19.38 21.59
N LYS A 37 9.88 19.91 20.44
CA LYS A 37 9.77 21.36 20.16
C LYS A 37 8.34 21.90 20.09
N GLY A 38 7.35 21.14 20.46
CA GLY A 38 5.96 21.59 20.49
C GLY A 38 4.99 20.53 19.95
N ASP A 39 3.86 20.40 20.61
CA ASP A 39 2.79 19.50 20.18
C ASP A 39 2.00 20.14 19.03
N THR A 40 2.39 19.80 17.81
CA THR A 40 1.72 20.30 16.60
C THR A 40 0.28 19.83 16.53
N PHE A 41 -0.05 18.66 17.08
CA PHE A 41 -1.42 18.18 17.13
C PHE A 41 -2.30 19.03 18.06
N SER A 42 -1.77 19.51 19.19
CA SER A 42 -2.50 20.45 20.05
C SER A 42 -2.81 21.77 19.35
N ALA A 43 -1.86 22.28 18.56
CA ALA A 43 -2.13 23.47 17.73
C ALA A 43 -3.20 23.21 16.64
N LEU A 44 -3.20 22.03 16.03
CA LEU A 44 -4.21 21.65 15.05
C LEU A 44 -5.59 21.45 15.70
N LEU A 45 -5.64 20.97 16.95
CA LEU A 45 -6.90 20.87 17.69
C LEU A 45 -7.57 22.23 17.87
N GLU A 46 -6.78 23.28 18.20
CA GLU A 46 -7.32 24.65 18.32
C GLU A 46 -7.75 25.21 16.96
N VAL A 47 -6.98 24.96 15.91
CA VAL A 47 -7.23 25.46 14.55
C VAL A 47 -8.49 24.84 13.93
N LEU A 48 -8.70 23.53 14.14
CA LEU A 48 -9.79 22.76 13.51
C LEU A 48 -11.05 22.70 14.38
N ASP A 49 -11.02 23.22 15.59
CA ASP A 49 -12.19 23.27 16.47
C ASP A 49 -13.02 24.51 16.15
N SER A 50 -14.21 24.31 15.58
CA SER A 50 -15.14 25.39 15.21
C SER A 50 -15.61 26.25 16.40
N GLU A 51 -15.54 25.73 17.65
CA GLU A 51 -15.92 26.48 18.85
C GLU A 51 -14.79 27.41 19.37
N GLN A 52 -13.52 27.10 19.03
CA GLN A 52 -12.35 27.80 19.55
C GLN A 52 -11.56 28.57 18.47
N ASN A 53 -11.64 28.17 17.22
CA ASN A 53 -10.84 28.72 16.13
C ASN A 53 -11.09 30.20 15.82
N ASN A 54 -12.18 30.76 16.28
CA ASN A 54 -12.48 32.21 16.17
C ASN A 54 -11.57 33.10 17.05
N ARG A 55 -10.78 32.50 17.93
CA ARG A 55 -9.83 33.17 18.82
C ARG A 55 -8.43 32.57 18.78
N PHE A 56 -8.10 31.94 17.65
CA PHE A 56 -6.78 31.34 17.45
C PHE A 56 -5.66 32.37 17.72
N ARG A 57 -4.63 31.97 18.47
CA ARG A 57 -3.47 32.82 18.74
C ARG A 57 -2.20 32.19 18.21
N ASP A 58 -1.58 32.89 17.28
CA ASP A 58 -0.22 32.59 16.85
C ASP A 58 0.78 33.07 17.90
N HIS A 59 1.74 32.25 18.28
CA HIS A 59 2.73 32.56 19.34
C HIS A 59 3.65 33.75 18.98
N TYR A 60 3.73 34.15 17.73
CA TYR A 60 4.49 35.33 17.32
C TYR A 60 3.64 36.59 17.30
N LEU A 61 2.42 36.47 16.80
CA LEU A 61 1.53 37.64 16.66
C LEU A 61 0.89 38.06 17.98
N GLU A 62 0.63 37.10 18.89
CA GLU A 62 -0.03 37.26 20.19
C GLU A 62 -1.40 37.98 20.16
N VAL A 63 -1.95 38.17 18.96
CA VAL A 63 -3.30 38.72 18.76
C VAL A 63 -4.25 37.62 18.29
N PRO A 64 -5.54 37.67 18.70
CA PRO A 64 -6.50 36.69 18.24
C PRO A 64 -6.77 36.86 16.74
N VAL A 65 -6.77 35.74 16.01
CA VAL A 65 -7.11 35.67 14.59
C VAL A 65 -8.36 34.79 14.47
N ASP A 66 -9.36 35.30 13.79
CA ASP A 66 -10.61 34.56 13.53
C ASP A 66 -10.44 33.64 12.33
N LEU A 67 -10.52 32.33 12.58
CA LEU A 67 -10.44 31.27 11.56
C LEU A 67 -11.81 30.64 11.23
N SER A 68 -12.91 31.17 11.74
CA SER A 68 -14.25 30.57 11.60
C SER A 68 -14.73 30.50 10.14
N GLU A 69 -14.24 31.39 9.28
CA GLU A 69 -14.57 31.40 7.85
C GLU A 69 -13.56 30.61 6.98
N VAL A 70 -12.51 30.05 7.59
CA VAL A 70 -11.47 29.32 6.86
C VAL A 70 -11.92 27.89 6.62
N THR A 71 -11.84 27.42 5.37
CA THR A 71 -12.06 26.01 5.04
C THR A 71 -10.74 25.27 5.11
N PHE A 72 -10.65 24.28 5.98
CA PHE A 72 -9.46 23.41 6.09
C PHE A 72 -9.69 22.11 5.34
N VAL A 73 -8.73 21.75 4.49
CA VAL A 73 -8.65 20.44 3.85
C VAL A 73 -7.35 19.79 4.29
N THR A 74 -7.42 18.58 4.80
CA THR A 74 -6.24 17.84 5.26
C THR A 74 -6.07 16.56 4.43
N THR A 75 -4.84 16.16 4.18
CA THR A 75 -4.54 14.85 3.58
C THR A 75 -3.75 13.98 4.53
N ALA A 76 -3.95 12.67 4.45
CA ALA A 76 -3.21 11.67 5.20
C ALA A 76 -3.14 10.36 4.40
N ASN A 77 -2.07 9.60 4.60
CA ASN A 77 -1.94 8.24 4.05
C ASN A 77 -2.47 7.19 5.03
N SER A 78 -2.48 7.50 6.33
CA SER A 78 -2.96 6.61 7.39
C SER A 78 -3.63 7.41 8.50
N LEU A 79 -4.75 6.90 8.99
CA LEU A 79 -5.44 7.47 10.16
C LEU A 79 -4.83 7.01 11.49
N GLN A 80 -4.01 5.96 11.49
CA GLN A 80 -3.50 5.31 12.71
C GLN A 80 -2.60 6.21 13.56
N THR A 81 -1.89 7.14 12.92
CA THR A 81 -0.97 8.06 13.61
C THR A 81 -1.63 9.37 14.02
N ILE A 82 -2.86 9.61 13.59
CA ILE A 82 -3.61 10.83 13.90
C ILE A 82 -4.40 10.60 15.20
N PRO A 83 -4.24 11.47 16.21
CA PRO A 83 -4.98 11.36 17.46
C PRO A 83 -6.50 11.40 17.27
N ARG A 84 -7.23 10.53 17.96
CA ARG A 84 -8.70 10.48 17.88
C ARG A 84 -9.38 11.83 18.08
N PRO A 85 -9.00 12.66 19.08
CA PRO A 85 -9.63 13.97 19.26
C PRO A 85 -9.54 14.88 18.04
N LEU A 86 -8.51 14.69 17.19
CA LEU A 86 -8.37 15.45 15.95
C LEU A 86 -9.27 14.88 14.85
N LEU A 87 -9.36 13.55 14.74
CA LEU A 87 -10.26 12.88 13.80
C LEU A 87 -11.75 13.21 14.07
N ASP A 88 -12.11 13.34 15.36
CA ASP A 88 -13.49 13.68 15.76
C ASP A 88 -13.93 15.08 15.28
N ARG A 89 -12.98 15.93 14.88
CA ARG A 89 -13.23 17.28 14.34
C ARG A 89 -13.18 17.35 12.81
N MET A 90 -12.97 16.21 12.16
CA MET A 90 -12.81 16.11 10.70
C MET A 90 -13.88 15.22 10.09
N GLU A 91 -14.31 15.57 8.90
CA GLU A 91 -15.01 14.65 8.03
C GLU A 91 -13.97 13.81 7.26
N VAL A 92 -13.99 12.50 7.49
CA VAL A 92 -13.04 11.58 6.85
C VAL A 92 -13.62 11.09 5.52
N ILE A 93 -12.92 11.40 4.42
CA ILE A 93 -13.26 10.94 3.08
C ILE A 93 -12.16 9.97 2.64
N GLU A 94 -12.52 8.69 2.54
CA GLU A 94 -11.59 7.67 2.06
C GLU A 94 -11.48 7.69 0.53
N VAL A 95 -10.25 7.81 0.03
CA VAL A 95 -9.93 7.68 -1.38
C VAL A 95 -9.29 6.32 -1.60
N SER A 96 -10.03 5.39 -2.20
CA SER A 96 -9.56 4.04 -2.50
C SER A 96 -8.43 4.03 -3.54
N SER A 97 -7.67 2.94 -3.57
CA SER A 97 -6.69 2.68 -4.63
C SER A 97 -7.39 2.50 -5.98
N TYR A 98 -6.72 2.91 -7.06
CA TYR A 98 -7.21 2.66 -8.40
C TYR A 98 -7.13 1.19 -8.77
N THR A 99 -8.19 0.68 -9.39
CA THR A 99 -8.19 -0.62 -10.05
C THR A 99 -7.28 -0.60 -11.29
N GLU A 100 -6.87 -1.76 -11.76
CA GLU A 100 -6.03 -1.85 -12.98
C GLU A 100 -6.71 -1.22 -14.20
N ASN A 101 -8.04 -1.37 -14.32
CA ASN A 101 -8.81 -0.78 -15.40
C ASN A 101 -8.82 0.76 -15.32
N GLU A 102 -9.00 1.32 -14.13
CA GLU A 102 -8.89 2.76 -13.91
C GLU A 102 -7.48 3.27 -14.22
N LYS A 103 -6.43 2.56 -13.78
CA LYS A 103 -5.04 2.87 -14.12
C LYS A 103 -4.80 2.87 -15.63
N LEU A 104 -5.41 1.94 -16.38
CA LEU A 104 -5.34 1.90 -17.84
C LEU A 104 -5.95 3.16 -18.46
N HIS A 105 -7.14 3.57 -18.02
CA HIS A 105 -7.81 4.77 -18.50
C HIS A 105 -7.01 6.02 -18.14
N ILE A 106 -6.59 6.18 -16.90
CA ILE A 106 -5.77 7.31 -16.44
C ILE A 106 -4.47 7.41 -17.27
N ALA A 107 -3.81 6.27 -17.49
CA ALA A 107 -2.58 6.26 -18.29
C ALA A 107 -2.83 6.67 -19.75
N THR A 108 -3.88 6.14 -20.36
CA THR A 108 -4.17 6.40 -21.79
C THR A 108 -4.64 7.84 -22.02
N GLU A 109 -5.52 8.35 -21.16
CA GLU A 109 -6.20 9.62 -21.38
C GLU A 109 -5.40 10.82 -20.83
N HIS A 110 -4.59 10.60 -19.78
CA HIS A 110 -3.91 11.68 -19.08
C HIS A 110 -2.38 11.54 -19.06
N LEU A 111 -1.83 10.38 -18.60
CA LEU A 111 -0.40 10.28 -18.37
C LEU A 111 0.42 10.25 -19.66
N ILE A 112 0.00 9.45 -20.65
CA ILE A 112 0.71 9.35 -21.93
C ILE A 112 0.72 10.70 -22.66
N PRO A 113 -0.41 11.39 -22.88
CA PRO A 113 -0.40 12.72 -23.50
C PRO A 113 0.51 13.70 -22.76
N LYS A 114 0.40 13.78 -21.44
CA LYS A 114 1.25 14.65 -20.59
C LYS A 114 2.73 14.34 -20.73
N GLN A 115 3.10 13.05 -20.75
CA GLN A 115 4.50 12.65 -20.87
C GLN A 115 5.05 12.84 -22.30
N LEU A 116 4.24 12.67 -23.32
CA LEU A 116 4.62 12.98 -24.71
C LEU A 116 4.96 14.46 -24.85
N GLU A 117 4.05 15.33 -24.43
CA GLU A 117 4.26 16.80 -24.45
C GLU A 117 5.54 17.19 -23.67
N ARG A 118 5.70 16.66 -22.48
CA ARG A 118 6.85 16.96 -21.59
C ARG A 118 8.20 16.54 -22.17
N HIS A 119 8.22 15.57 -23.08
CA HIS A 119 9.43 15.07 -23.73
C HIS A 119 9.56 15.52 -25.20
N GLY A 120 8.68 16.43 -25.66
CA GLY A 120 8.70 16.94 -27.03
C GLY A 120 8.38 15.88 -28.09
N LEU A 121 7.57 14.88 -27.76
CA LEU A 121 7.17 13.82 -28.65
C LEU A 121 5.70 13.98 -29.09
N THR A 122 5.40 13.54 -30.31
CA THR A 122 4.02 13.47 -30.80
C THR A 122 3.48 12.04 -30.75
N LYS A 123 2.16 11.89 -30.87
CA LYS A 123 1.50 10.56 -30.91
C LYS A 123 1.90 9.73 -32.11
N GLU A 124 2.32 10.40 -33.20
CA GLU A 124 2.82 9.75 -34.42
C GLU A 124 4.23 9.20 -34.21
N GLN A 125 5.06 9.90 -33.42
CA GLN A 125 6.45 9.51 -33.14
C GLN A 125 6.54 8.37 -32.11
N LEU A 126 5.69 8.37 -31.08
CA LEU A 126 5.69 7.30 -30.07
C LEU A 126 4.29 6.74 -29.85
N THR A 127 4.16 5.43 -30.03
CA THR A 127 2.94 4.69 -29.74
C THR A 127 3.21 3.64 -28.65
N ILE A 128 2.40 3.64 -27.61
CA ILE A 128 2.44 2.67 -26.49
C ILE A 128 1.16 1.84 -26.56
N SER A 129 1.27 0.51 -26.71
CA SER A 129 0.10 -0.36 -26.79
C SER A 129 -0.62 -0.47 -25.44
N LYS A 130 -1.93 -0.77 -25.45
CA LYS A 130 -2.71 -1.02 -24.24
C LYS A 130 -2.11 -2.15 -23.38
N GLY A 131 -1.63 -3.22 -24.02
CA GLY A 131 -0.98 -4.32 -23.33
C GLY A 131 0.29 -3.91 -22.57
N VAL A 132 1.06 -2.92 -23.11
CA VAL A 132 2.20 -2.34 -22.38
C VAL A 132 1.75 -1.63 -21.11
N ILE A 133 0.64 -0.90 -21.16
CA ILE A 133 0.11 -0.17 -20.00
C ILE A 133 -0.31 -1.17 -18.91
N TRP A 134 -1.01 -2.25 -19.29
CA TRP A 134 -1.34 -3.35 -18.39
C TRP A 134 -0.09 -3.97 -17.77
N LYS A 135 0.90 -4.25 -18.60
CA LYS A 135 2.17 -4.83 -18.15
C LYS A 135 2.93 -3.90 -17.22
N ILE A 136 2.88 -2.57 -17.42
CA ILE A 136 3.44 -1.60 -16.50
C ILE A 136 2.71 -1.67 -15.15
N ALA A 137 1.38 -1.69 -15.14
CA ALA A 137 0.59 -1.74 -13.93
C ALA A 137 0.88 -3.00 -13.10
N GLN A 138 1.02 -4.15 -13.76
CA GLN A 138 1.17 -5.44 -13.09
C GLN A 138 2.63 -5.80 -12.76
N ASN A 139 3.55 -5.58 -13.69
CA ASN A 139 4.89 -6.12 -13.59
C ASN A 139 5.99 -5.10 -13.30
N TYR A 140 5.73 -3.80 -13.46
CA TYR A 140 6.73 -2.76 -13.23
C TYR A 140 6.42 -1.82 -12.08
N THR A 141 5.14 -1.77 -11.63
CA THR A 141 4.71 -0.91 -10.53
C THR A 141 3.90 -1.69 -9.50
N LYS A 142 4.06 -1.35 -8.21
CA LYS A 142 3.24 -1.87 -7.12
C LYS A 142 2.86 -0.67 -6.25
N GLU A 143 1.73 -0.03 -6.59
CA GLU A 143 1.28 1.23 -5.98
C GLU A 143 -0.23 1.35 -5.98
N ALA A 144 -0.80 2.04 -4.99
CA ALA A 144 -2.23 2.35 -4.93
C ALA A 144 -2.65 3.37 -6.01
N GLY A 145 -1.81 4.37 -6.27
CA GLY A 145 -2.01 5.41 -7.27
C GLY A 145 -1.36 5.10 -8.62
N VAL A 146 -0.89 6.15 -9.30
CA VAL A 146 -0.30 6.09 -10.64
C VAL A 146 1.03 6.84 -10.77
N ARG A 147 1.68 7.22 -9.65
CA ARG A 147 2.93 8.00 -9.67
C ARG A 147 4.11 7.23 -10.23
N GLN A 148 4.25 5.94 -9.87
CA GLN A 148 5.31 5.09 -10.43
C GLN A 148 5.02 4.79 -11.89
N MET A 149 3.76 4.53 -12.26
CA MET A 149 3.33 4.35 -13.64
C MET A 149 3.68 5.58 -14.50
N GLU A 150 3.41 6.78 -14.01
CA GLU A 150 3.80 8.02 -14.70
C GLU A 150 5.32 8.10 -14.91
N ARG A 151 6.12 7.70 -13.93
CA ARG A 151 7.58 7.65 -14.03
C ARG A 151 8.06 6.64 -15.07
N GLU A 152 7.46 5.44 -15.11
CA GLU A 152 7.83 4.42 -16.09
C GLU A 152 7.40 4.81 -17.51
N ILE A 153 6.25 5.44 -17.69
CA ILE A 153 5.86 6.04 -18.97
C ILE A 153 6.86 7.13 -19.39
N GLY A 154 7.27 8.00 -18.46
CA GLY A 154 8.31 9.00 -18.70
C GLY A 154 9.67 8.38 -19.08
N ASN A 155 10.04 7.23 -18.48
CA ASN A 155 11.23 6.47 -18.85
C ASN A 155 11.16 5.97 -20.30
N ILE A 156 9.99 5.46 -20.72
CA ILE A 156 9.74 5.04 -22.10
C ILE A 156 9.88 6.24 -23.03
N CYS A 157 9.24 7.37 -22.72
CA CYS A 157 9.30 8.58 -23.53
C CYS A 157 10.73 9.09 -23.72
N ARG A 158 11.53 9.15 -22.64
CA ARG A 158 12.94 9.59 -22.74
C ARG A 158 13.77 8.68 -23.62
N LYS A 159 13.64 7.36 -23.45
CA LYS A 159 14.42 6.40 -24.27
C LYS A 159 13.95 6.38 -25.72
N ALA A 160 12.66 6.54 -25.96
CA ALA A 160 12.12 6.66 -27.31
C ALA A 160 12.58 7.95 -28.00
N ALA A 161 12.56 9.08 -27.31
CA ALA A 161 13.09 10.36 -27.83
C ALA A 161 14.57 10.24 -28.22
N ARG A 162 15.37 9.61 -27.34
CA ARG A 162 16.78 9.33 -27.62
C ARG A 162 16.95 8.43 -28.86
N GLU A 163 16.16 7.37 -28.97
CA GLU A 163 16.22 6.43 -30.10
C GLU A 163 15.83 7.12 -31.42
N ILE A 164 14.84 8.02 -31.39
CA ILE A 164 14.45 8.82 -32.54
C ILE A 164 15.59 9.75 -32.96
N TYR A 165 16.20 10.46 -32.01
CA TYR A 165 17.27 11.42 -32.27
C TYR A 165 18.57 10.76 -32.72
N GLU A 166 19.07 9.71 -32.02
CA GLU A 166 20.35 9.05 -32.32
C GLU A 166 20.32 8.22 -33.60
N HIS A 167 19.16 7.65 -33.96
CA HIS A 167 19.04 6.71 -35.09
C HIS A 167 18.16 7.23 -36.23
N ASP A 168 17.82 8.52 -36.23
CA ASP A 168 16.98 9.19 -37.24
C ASP A 168 15.68 8.43 -37.54
N LYS A 169 15.09 7.85 -36.52
CA LYS A 169 13.83 7.10 -36.64
C LYS A 169 12.65 8.05 -36.68
N LYS A 170 11.76 7.85 -37.62
CA LYS A 170 10.52 8.65 -37.70
C LYS A 170 9.48 8.23 -36.64
N ARG A 171 9.53 6.97 -36.19
CA ARG A 171 8.53 6.41 -35.28
C ARG A 171 9.13 5.31 -34.41
N VAL A 172 8.70 5.25 -33.16
CA VAL A 172 8.96 4.17 -32.21
C VAL A 172 7.62 3.59 -31.73
N GLN A 173 7.53 2.27 -31.72
CA GLN A 173 6.37 1.56 -31.20
C GLN A 173 6.81 0.66 -30.05
N VAL A 174 6.24 0.90 -28.86
CA VAL A 174 6.47 0.07 -27.67
C VAL A 174 5.34 -0.94 -27.54
N THR A 175 5.71 -2.21 -27.51
CA THR A 175 4.86 -3.39 -27.41
C THR A 175 5.29 -4.26 -26.24
N GLU A 176 4.48 -5.22 -25.84
CA GLU A 176 4.79 -6.16 -24.76
C GLU A 176 6.09 -6.98 -25.02
N ARG A 177 6.47 -7.16 -26.30
CA ARG A 177 7.67 -7.90 -26.69
C ARG A 177 8.96 -7.10 -26.50
N ASN A 178 8.89 -5.78 -26.57
CA ASN A 178 10.08 -4.93 -26.51
C ASN A 178 10.13 -3.99 -25.31
N ILE A 179 9.16 -4.08 -24.39
CA ILE A 179 9.10 -3.23 -23.20
C ILE A 179 10.37 -3.35 -22.33
N GLU A 180 10.96 -4.53 -22.26
CA GLU A 180 12.19 -4.76 -21.47
C GLU A 180 13.36 -3.92 -21.96
N LYS A 181 13.42 -3.56 -23.24
CA LYS A 181 14.42 -2.62 -23.78
C LYS A 181 14.31 -1.25 -23.11
N TYR A 182 13.10 -0.85 -22.75
CA TYR A 182 12.81 0.47 -22.16
C TYR A 182 12.84 0.45 -20.63
N LEU A 183 12.28 -0.58 -20.01
CA LEU A 183 12.09 -0.63 -18.55
C LEU A 183 12.98 -1.64 -17.82
N GLY A 184 13.70 -2.48 -18.58
CA GLY A 184 14.45 -3.59 -18.00
C GLY A 184 13.56 -4.80 -17.70
N LYS A 185 14.09 -5.76 -16.95
CA LYS A 185 13.34 -6.95 -16.54
C LYS A 185 12.16 -6.57 -15.65
N GLU A 186 11.13 -7.39 -15.71
CA GLU A 186 9.96 -7.28 -14.83
C GLU A 186 10.39 -7.29 -13.37
N LYS A 187 9.81 -6.36 -12.57
CA LYS A 187 10.14 -6.20 -11.16
C LYS A 187 9.23 -7.06 -10.27
N TYR A 188 8.02 -7.30 -10.74
CA TYR A 188 6.99 -8.04 -10.03
C TYR A 188 6.46 -9.14 -10.92
N THR A 189 6.40 -10.34 -10.40
CA THR A 189 5.72 -11.47 -11.04
C THR A 189 4.47 -11.77 -10.21
N TYR A 190 3.30 -11.68 -10.84
CA TYR A 190 2.10 -12.23 -10.21
C TYR A 190 2.25 -13.74 -10.14
N GLN A 191 2.28 -14.27 -8.94
CA GLN A 191 2.14 -15.72 -8.76
C GLN A 191 0.70 -16.08 -9.13
N MET A 192 0.53 -16.64 -10.32
CA MET A 192 -0.74 -17.24 -10.72
C MET A 192 -1.09 -18.37 -9.74
N ALA A 193 -2.38 -18.66 -9.61
CA ALA A 193 -2.81 -19.85 -8.88
C ALA A 193 -2.01 -21.07 -9.37
N ASN A 194 -1.70 -22.00 -8.47
CA ASN A 194 -1.03 -23.24 -8.87
C ASN A 194 -1.85 -23.89 -9.99
N ALA A 195 -1.20 -24.40 -11.01
CA ALA A 195 -1.88 -25.06 -12.12
C ALA A 195 -2.63 -26.32 -11.68
N GLU A 196 -2.18 -26.95 -10.60
CA GLU A 196 -2.77 -28.14 -9.97
C GLU A 196 -2.90 -27.93 -8.46
N ASP A 197 -3.90 -28.59 -7.87
CA ASP A 197 -4.05 -28.61 -6.42
C ASP A 197 -2.93 -29.45 -5.78
N GLU A 198 -2.29 -28.92 -4.74
CA GLU A 198 -1.21 -29.55 -4.02
C GLU A 198 -1.57 -29.79 -2.56
N VAL A 199 -1.15 -30.94 -2.01
CA VAL A 199 -1.37 -31.27 -0.61
C VAL A 199 -0.53 -30.34 0.28
N GLY A 200 -1.13 -29.82 1.33
CA GLY A 200 -0.47 -28.95 2.29
C GLY A 200 -0.22 -27.52 1.80
N ILE A 201 -0.65 -27.15 0.60
CA ILE A 201 -0.47 -25.80 0.04
C ILE A 201 -1.83 -25.13 -0.13
N VAL A 202 -2.01 -23.99 0.53
CA VAL A 202 -3.24 -23.20 0.44
C VAL A 202 -2.89 -21.72 0.24
N ARG A 203 -3.64 -21.04 -0.61
CA ARG A 203 -3.50 -19.59 -0.82
C ARG A 203 -4.52 -18.82 0.00
N GLY A 204 -4.03 -17.94 0.85
CA GLY A 204 -4.82 -16.94 1.53
C GLY A 204 -4.89 -15.66 0.72
N LEU A 205 -5.89 -14.83 1.04
CA LEU A 205 -6.00 -13.48 0.53
C LEU A 205 -5.44 -12.51 1.57
N ALA A 206 -4.58 -11.62 1.12
CA ALA A 206 -4.01 -10.57 1.94
C ALA A 206 -4.42 -9.20 1.39
N TRP A 207 -4.68 -8.26 2.29
CA TRP A 207 -4.85 -6.86 1.93
C TRP A 207 -3.55 -6.11 2.21
N THR A 208 -3.13 -5.26 1.27
CA THR A 208 -1.95 -4.41 1.41
C THR A 208 -2.30 -2.96 1.09
N SER A 209 -1.46 -2.02 1.49
CA SER A 209 -1.63 -0.60 1.16
C SER A 209 -1.66 -0.31 -0.35
N VAL A 210 -1.30 -1.27 -1.18
CA VAL A 210 -1.26 -1.16 -2.65
C VAL A 210 -2.31 -2.02 -3.35
N GLY A 211 -3.20 -2.67 -2.59
CA GLY A 211 -4.28 -3.52 -3.10
C GLY A 211 -4.27 -4.93 -2.52
N GLY A 212 -5.10 -5.81 -3.09
CA GLY A 212 -5.12 -7.22 -2.73
C GLY A 212 -3.88 -7.97 -3.22
N ASP A 213 -3.45 -8.95 -2.44
CA ASP A 213 -2.36 -9.86 -2.78
C ASP A 213 -2.73 -11.28 -2.34
N THR A 214 -1.99 -12.29 -2.79
CA THR A 214 -2.18 -13.66 -2.35
C THR A 214 -0.99 -14.11 -1.50
N LEU A 215 -1.26 -14.86 -0.45
CA LEU A 215 -0.26 -15.38 0.46
C LEU A 215 -0.27 -16.90 0.39
N GLN A 216 0.81 -17.49 -0.10
CA GLN A 216 0.95 -18.95 -0.12
C GLN A 216 1.33 -19.43 1.28
N ILE A 217 0.62 -20.44 1.76
CA ILE A 217 0.90 -21.13 3.02
C ILE A 217 1.24 -22.57 2.68
N GLU A 218 2.43 -22.99 3.09
CA GLU A 218 2.97 -24.32 2.85
C GLU A 218 3.06 -25.06 4.20
N VAL A 219 2.52 -26.25 4.27
CA VAL A 219 2.58 -27.09 5.47
C VAL A 219 3.21 -28.43 5.12
N ASN A 220 4.24 -28.78 5.87
CA ASN A 220 4.91 -30.07 5.80
C ASN A 220 4.75 -30.80 7.13
N VAL A 221 4.47 -32.09 7.03
CA VAL A 221 4.41 -33.02 8.18
C VAL A 221 5.61 -33.95 8.08
N MET A 222 6.34 -34.09 9.16
CA MET A 222 7.55 -34.93 9.21
C MET A 222 7.59 -35.73 10.52
N PRO A 223 8.26 -36.90 10.56
CA PRO A 223 8.49 -37.61 11.83
C PRO A 223 9.18 -36.70 12.84
N GLY A 224 8.68 -36.68 14.07
CA GLY A 224 9.21 -35.77 15.09
C GLY A 224 8.67 -36.06 16.50
N LYS A 225 8.54 -35.01 17.31
CA LYS A 225 8.14 -35.10 18.73
C LYS A 225 6.93 -34.23 19.07
N GLY A 226 6.18 -33.80 18.05
CA GLY A 226 5.00 -32.96 18.19
C GLY A 226 5.30 -31.45 18.19
N GLU A 227 6.44 -31.04 17.64
CA GLU A 227 6.79 -29.61 17.54
C GLU A 227 6.02 -28.92 16.42
N ILE A 228 5.67 -27.65 16.64
CA ILE A 228 5.09 -26.78 15.64
C ILE A 228 6.14 -25.73 15.27
N ILE A 229 6.62 -25.81 14.03
CA ILE A 229 7.68 -24.95 13.51
C ILE A 229 7.02 -23.90 12.62
N LEU A 230 7.25 -22.61 12.92
CA LEU A 230 6.68 -21.49 12.17
C LEU A 230 7.80 -20.68 11.54
N THR A 231 7.78 -20.50 10.21
CA THR A 231 8.75 -19.69 9.49
C THR A 231 8.07 -18.74 8.50
N GLY A 232 8.75 -17.62 8.12
CA GLY A 232 8.22 -16.62 7.20
C GLY A 232 7.91 -15.26 7.84
N GLN A 233 8.57 -14.92 8.97
CA GLN A 233 8.42 -13.65 9.70
C GLN A 233 6.97 -13.36 10.13
N LEU A 234 6.35 -14.35 10.76
CA LEU A 234 4.99 -14.24 11.28
C LEU A 234 4.96 -13.36 12.53
N GLY A 235 4.03 -12.43 12.57
CA GLY A 235 3.71 -11.65 13.77
C GLY A 235 3.00 -12.50 14.84
N ASP A 236 2.82 -11.93 16.01
CA ASP A 236 2.32 -12.69 17.16
C ASP A 236 0.87 -13.12 17.02
N VAL A 237 0.01 -12.29 16.39
CA VAL A 237 -1.37 -12.64 16.11
C VAL A 237 -1.46 -13.84 15.15
N MET A 238 -0.59 -13.89 14.16
CA MET A 238 -0.53 -14.98 13.20
C MET A 238 -0.02 -16.28 13.83
N LYS A 239 0.97 -16.21 14.73
CA LYS A 239 1.45 -17.36 15.52
C LYS A 239 0.37 -17.91 16.42
N GLU A 240 -0.36 -17.05 17.11
CA GLU A 240 -1.51 -17.42 17.95
C GLU A 240 -2.61 -18.09 17.11
N SER A 241 -2.90 -17.55 15.94
CA SER A 241 -3.86 -18.13 15.00
C SER A 241 -3.45 -19.52 14.52
N ALA A 242 -2.16 -19.77 14.28
CA ALA A 242 -1.65 -21.09 13.95
C ALA A 242 -1.83 -22.09 15.12
N GLN A 243 -1.57 -21.67 16.37
CA GLN A 243 -1.77 -22.48 17.56
C GLN A 243 -3.25 -22.81 17.80
N ALA A 244 -4.15 -21.85 17.57
CA ALA A 244 -5.59 -22.05 17.64
C ALA A 244 -6.03 -23.05 16.56
N GLY A 245 -5.52 -22.91 15.33
CA GLY A 245 -5.81 -23.81 14.21
C GLY A 245 -5.43 -25.26 14.52
N ILE A 246 -4.22 -25.50 15.05
CA ILE A 246 -3.80 -26.86 15.37
C ILE A 246 -4.60 -27.46 16.53
N SER A 247 -4.95 -26.64 17.55
CA SER A 247 -5.80 -27.08 18.65
C SER A 247 -7.18 -27.50 18.15
N TYR A 248 -7.74 -26.75 17.22
CA TYR A 248 -8.98 -27.10 16.57
C TYR A 248 -8.88 -28.42 15.77
N ILE A 249 -7.83 -28.59 14.97
CA ILE A 249 -7.60 -29.83 14.20
C ILE A 249 -7.46 -31.03 15.12
N ARG A 250 -6.74 -30.91 16.23
CA ARG A 250 -6.65 -31.95 17.25
C ARG A 250 -8.04 -32.34 17.78
N SER A 251 -8.92 -31.38 18.04
CA SER A 251 -10.26 -31.65 18.58
C SER A 251 -11.18 -32.40 17.61
N ILE A 252 -10.92 -32.26 16.30
CA ILE A 252 -11.72 -32.91 15.25
C ILE A 252 -10.99 -34.07 14.54
N SER A 253 -9.81 -34.46 15.02
CA SER A 253 -8.94 -35.47 14.41
C SER A 253 -9.63 -36.80 14.14
N SER A 254 -10.48 -37.24 15.04
CA SER A 254 -11.28 -38.48 14.91
C SER A 254 -12.22 -38.47 13.68
N LYS A 255 -12.77 -37.32 13.31
CA LYS A 255 -13.62 -37.18 12.12
C LYS A 255 -12.85 -37.45 10.82
N TYR A 256 -11.57 -37.17 10.83
CA TYR A 256 -10.68 -37.31 9.68
C TYR A 256 -9.81 -38.56 9.74
N LYS A 257 -10.07 -39.46 10.71
CA LYS A 257 -9.34 -40.73 10.91
C LYS A 257 -7.85 -40.52 11.14
N VAL A 258 -7.44 -39.43 11.76
CA VAL A 258 -6.06 -39.15 12.19
C VAL A 258 -5.79 -39.99 13.44
N ALA A 259 -4.65 -40.66 13.50
CA ALA A 259 -4.29 -41.50 14.66
C ALA A 259 -4.14 -40.65 15.93
N GLU A 260 -4.50 -41.20 17.10
CA GLU A 260 -4.46 -40.46 18.36
C GLU A 260 -3.05 -40.02 18.73
N ASP A 261 -2.02 -40.80 18.38
CA ASP A 261 -0.61 -40.53 18.65
C ASP A 261 0.08 -39.70 17.53
N PHE A 262 -0.68 -39.28 16.51
CA PHE A 262 -0.14 -38.54 15.34
C PHE A 262 0.63 -37.28 15.79
N PHE A 263 0.01 -36.48 16.64
CA PHE A 263 0.57 -35.19 17.09
C PHE A 263 1.73 -35.34 18.08
N GLU A 264 2.00 -36.54 18.59
CA GLU A 264 3.16 -36.83 19.44
C GLU A 264 4.36 -37.36 18.62
N LYS A 265 4.09 -37.92 17.42
CA LYS A 265 5.07 -38.56 16.56
C LYS A 265 5.46 -37.76 15.34
N HIS A 266 4.78 -36.64 15.08
CA HIS A 266 5.05 -35.83 13.91
C HIS A 266 5.20 -34.34 14.29
N ASP A 267 6.20 -33.72 13.70
CA ASP A 267 6.36 -32.27 13.70
C ASP A 267 5.62 -31.67 12.51
N ILE A 268 5.06 -30.47 12.70
CA ILE A 268 4.32 -29.74 11.68
C ILE A 268 5.06 -28.43 11.41
N HIS A 269 5.54 -28.27 10.20
CA HIS A 269 6.20 -27.04 9.77
C HIS A 269 5.28 -26.22 8.87
N ILE A 270 4.96 -25.01 9.30
CA ILE A 270 4.20 -24.03 8.53
C ILE A 270 5.17 -22.99 8.02
N HIS A 271 5.25 -22.85 6.71
CA HIS A 271 6.09 -21.88 6.04
C HIS A 271 5.27 -20.93 5.18
N ILE A 272 5.61 -19.64 5.24
CA ILE A 272 5.01 -18.61 4.39
C ILE A 272 6.15 -17.93 3.62
N PRO A 273 6.37 -18.31 2.35
CA PRO A 273 7.63 -18.09 1.62
C PRO A 273 7.99 -16.63 1.28
N GLU A 274 7.14 -15.68 1.45
CA GLU A 274 7.48 -14.27 1.18
C GLU A 274 8.42 -13.67 2.22
N GLY A 275 9.70 -13.63 1.90
CA GLY A 275 10.81 -13.56 2.84
C GLY A 275 11.09 -12.28 3.60
N ALA A 276 10.82 -11.08 3.12
CA ALA A 276 11.34 -9.85 3.73
C ALA A 276 10.28 -8.97 4.41
N VAL A 277 8.99 -9.29 4.27
CA VAL A 277 7.89 -8.48 4.78
C VAL A 277 7.29 -9.16 6.01
N PRO A 278 7.27 -8.48 7.18
CA PRO A 278 6.53 -8.97 8.34
C PRO A 278 5.06 -9.15 8.01
N LYS A 279 4.49 -10.27 8.42
CA LYS A 279 3.10 -10.63 8.17
C LYS A 279 2.40 -10.81 9.49
N ASP A 280 1.26 -10.16 9.65
CA ASP A 280 0.43 -10.32 10.82
C ASP A 280 -1.06 -10.17 10.47
N GLY A 281 -1.92 -10.81 11.24
CA GLY A 281 -3.35 -10.71 11.12
C GLY A 281 -4.10 -12.02 11.43
N PRO A 282 -5.32 -11.94 11.99
CA PRO A 282 -6.09 -13.11 12.41
C PRO A 282 -6.74 -13.87 11.24
N SER A 283 -6.94 -13.22 10.09
CA SER A 283 -7.65 -13.80 8.94
C SER A 283 -6.92 -14.98 8.30
N ALA A 284 -5.61 -15.11 8.47
CA ALA A 284 -4.83 -16.23 7.97
C ALA A 284 -5.09 -17.55 8.72
N GLY A 285 -5.73 -17.51 9.89
CA GLY A 285 -5.96 -18.68 10.74
C GLY A 285 -6.69 -19.81 10.02
N ILE A 286 -7.78 -19.51 9.31
CA ILE A 286 -8.53 -20.54 8.57
C ILE A 286 -7.71 -21.12 7.41
N THR A 287 -6.92 -20.29 6.72
CA THR A 287 -6.06 -20.74 5.62
C THR A 287 -4.96 -21.66 6.14
N MET A 288 -4.33 -21.33 7.27
CA MET A 288 -3.34 -22.18 7.93
C MET A 288 -3.96 -23.49 8.41
N ALA A 289 -5.14 -23.43 9.03
CA ALA A 289 -5.86 -24.63 9.47
C ALA A 289 -6.20 -25.55 8.30
N THR A 290 -6.64 -25.01 7.17
CA THR A 290 -6.95 -25.76 5.97
C THR A 290 -5.68 -26.43 5.40
N ALA A 291 -4.56 -25.70 5.31
CA ALA A 291 -3.29 -26.24 4.84
C ALA A 291 -2.77 -27.35 5.76
N MET A 292 -2.86 -27.16 7.08
CA MET A 292 -2.50 -28.19 8.06
C MET A 292 -3.37 -29.44 7.93
N LEU A 293 -4.70 -29.29 7.83
CA LEU A 293 -5.61 -30.43 7.67
C LEU A 293 -5.33 -31.18 6.37
N SER A 294 -5.08 -30.46 5.27
CA SER A 294 -4.67 -31.04 3.99
C SER A 294 -3.40 -31.88 4.14
N ALA A 295 -2.35 -31.33 4.75
CA ALA A 295 -1.08 -32.01 4.95
C ALA A 295 -1.20 -33.24 5.89
N ILE A 296 -1.98 -33.12 6.98
CA ILE A 296 -2.20 -34.21 7.95
C ILE A 296 -2.99 -35.37 7.33
N THR A 297 -3.96 -35.07 6.48
CA THR A 297 -4.83 -36.06 5.88
C THR A 297 -4.41 -36.56 4.52
N ASP A 298 -3.34 -35.99 3.96
CA ASP A 298 -2.83 -36.23 2.59
C ASP A 298 -3.95 -36.05 1.53
N LYS A 299 -4.74 -34.97 1.69
CA LYS A 299 -5.86 -34.66 0.78
C LYS A 299 -5.73 -33.25 0.23
N LYS A 300 -6.04 -33.14 -1.07
CA LYS A 300 -6.15 -31.85 -1.78
C LYS A 300 -7.42 -31.12 -1.42
#